data_b6fa21d0e78de88e519cd1d1faf20dfb
#
_entry.id   b6fa21d0e78de88e519cd1d1faf20dfb
#
_cell.length_a   1.000
_cell.length_b   1.000
_cell.length_c   1.000
_cell.angle_alpha   90.00
_cell.angle_beta   90.00
_cell.angle_gamma   90.00
#
_symmetry.space_group_name_H-M   'P 1'
#
loop_
_entity.id
_entity.type
_entity.pdbx_description
1 polymer ?
#
loop_
_entity_poly.entity_id
_entity_poly.type
_entity_poly.pdbx_seq_one_letter_code
_entity_poly.pdbx_strand_id
1 'polypeptide(L)'
;MGYKSSVLRDAGESQGIQATVLDCIGEYRGWGASMNFLAEVQFMVDPQCDWVVAASDDIYPDPNVRAEEIAQQCSGRFYNTVELTYPPAKPKWSHIPFDVAAPGGSGSNAPSWKYWSTFGVMQPIGDLKAWPASRIDRICGSPWLGREFCRRMYQGNGPFWPEYRHMHDDEELFEVSKKLGVLWQREDLTHRHEHWGRKSLAQRSDIPEFLREANSQENWKRTQTLFNQRKAAGFPGHEPIA
;
A
#
# COMPACT_ATOMS: atom_id res chain seq x y z
N MET A 1 -15.01 -1.23 18.50
CA MET A 1 -14.07 -1.35 19.63
C MET A 1 -12.69 -1.04 19.12
N GLY A 2 -12.12 0.11 19.47
CA GLY A 2 -10.74 0.41 19.12
C GLY A 2 -9.82 -0.43 19.97
N TYR A 3 -8.84 -1.08 19.37
CA TYR A 3 -7.66 -1.53 20.10
C TYR A 3 -7.09 -0.30 20.81
N LYS A 4 -6.83 -0.40 22.11
CA LYS A 4 -6.28 0.73 22.83
C LYS A 4 -4.86 0.96 22.29
N SER A 5 -4.63 2.10 21.67
CA SER A 5 -3.32 2.55 21.18
C SER A 5 -2.21 2.41 22.24
N SER A 6 -2.60 2.49 23.53
CA SER A 6 -1.72 2.23 24.66
C SER A 6 -1.04 0.85 24.60
N VAL A 7 -1.74 -0.21 24.18
CA VAL A 7 -1.18 -1.58 24.17
C VAL A 7 -0.07 -1.71 23.12
N LEU A 8 -0.23 -1.10 21.95
CA LEU A 8 0.79 -1.12 20.89
C LEU A 8 2.01 -0.26 21.28
N ARG A 9 1.78 0.87 21.94
CA ARG A 9 2.84 1.74 22.44
C ARG A 9 3.66 1.02 23.52
N ASP A 10 3.00 0.44 24.51
CA ASP A 10 3.64 -0.28 25.62
C ASP A 10 4.44 -1.48 25.09
N ALA A 11 3.92 -2.21 24.09
CA ALA A 11 4.62 -3.33 23.48
C ALA A 11 5.86 -2.85 22.69
N GLY A 12 5.80 -1.72 21.99
CA GLY A 12 6.95 -1.12 21.29
C GLY A 12 8.02 -0.65 22.28
N GLU A 13 7.64 0.08 23.31
CA GLU A 13 8.57 0.59 24.33
C GLU A 13 9.28 -0.53 25.09
N SER A 14 8.58 -1.62 25.41
CA SER A 14 9.18 -2.79 26.07
C SER A 14 10.26 -3.48 25.25
N GLN A 15 10.26 -3.27 23.93
CA GLN A 15 11.24 -3.83 22.99
C GLN A 15 12.28 -2.77 22.54
N GLY A 16 12.27 -1.57 23.14
CA GLY A 16 13.16 -0.48 22.75
C GLY A 16 12.84 0.14 21.39
N ILE A 17 11.64 -0.07 20.88
CA ILE A 17 11.18 0.49 19.60
C ILE A 17 10.51 1.84 19.89
N GLN A 18 11.05 2.92 19.34
CA GLN A 18 10.35 4.20 19.30
C GLN A 18 9.23 4.12 18.25
N ALA A 19 7.99 3.90 18.71
CA ALA A 19 6.84 3.90 17.86
C ALA A 19 5.89 5.06 18.20
N THR A 20 5.48 5.82 17.19
CA THR A 20 4.37 6.76 17.31
C THR A 20 3.10 6.07 16.84
N VAL A 21 2.10 5.97 17.69
CA VAL A 21 0.79 5.41 17.34
C VAL A 21 -0.18 6.55 17.12
N LEU A 22 -0.76 6.62 15.93
CA LEU A 22 -1.79 7.59 15.56
C LEU A 22 -3.12 6.85 15.43
N ASP A 23 -4.08 7.22 16.26
CA ASP A 23 -5.44 6.70 16.17
C ASP A 23 -6.27 7.58 15.23
N CYS A 24 -6.64 7.04 14.09
CA CYS A 24 -7.59 7.68 13.18
C CYS A 24 -8.98 7.11 13.44
N ILE A 25 -9.84 7.88 14.11
CA ILE A 25 -11.20 7.48 14.44
C ILE A 25 -12.15 8.02 13.36
N GLY A 26 -12.92 7.13 12.75
CA GLY A 26 -13.89 7.50 11.72
C GLY A 26 -14.76 6.33 11.28
N GLU A 27 -15.63 6.60 10.31
CA GLU A 27 -16.44 5.57 9.68
C GLU A 27 -15.57 4.68 8.78
N TYR A 28 -15.74 3.36 8.88
CA TYR A 28 -15.05 2.41 8.00
C TYR A 28 -15.61 2.50 6.57
N ARG A 29 -14.83 3.05 5.66
CA ARG A 29 -15.19 3.23 4.25
C ARG A 29 -14.74 2.09 3.34
N GLY A 30 -14.03 1.13 3.88
CA GLY A 30 -13.37 0.03 3.19
C GLY A 30 -11.88 0.00 3.47
N TRP A 31 -11.25 -1.13 3.21
CA TRP A 31 -9.84 -1.30 3.53
C TRP A 31 -8.96 -0.35 2.69
N GLY A 32 -9.10 -0.35 1.36
CA GLY A 32 -8.32 0.51 0.47
C GLY A 32 -8.49 1.99 0.76
N ALA A 33 -9.74 2.47 0.95
CA ALA A 33 -10.01 3.86 1.31
C ALA A 33 -9.40 4.26 2.66
N SER A 34 -9.40 3.34 3.65
CA SER A 34 -8.75 3.55 4.94
C SER A 34 -7.23 3.62 4.80
N MET A 35 -6.62 2.74 3.99
CA MET A 35 -5.18 2.75 3.73
C MET A 35 -4.74 4.02 2.98
N ASN A 36 -5.53 4.50 2.02
CA ASN A 36 -5.28 5.77 1.34
C ASN A 36 -5.21 6.94 2.34
N PHE A 37 -6.20 7.01 3.23
CA PHE A 37 -6.24 8.05 4.26
C PHE A 37 -5.06 7.96 5.24
N LEU A 38 -4.75 6.76 5.73
CA LEU A 38 -3.66 6.55 6.67
C LEU A 38 -2.28 6.86 6.04
N ALA A 39 -2.08 6.52 4.77
CA ALA A 39 -0.87 6.87 4.05
C ALA A 39 -0.72 8.39 3.90
N GLU A 40 -1.80 9.10 3.58
CA GLU A 40 -1.78 10.56 3.51
C GLU A 40 -1.46 11.20 4.85
N VAL A 41 -2.11 10.74 5.94
CA VAL A 41 -1.82 11.20 7.31
C VAL A 41 -0.36 10.96 7.66
N GLN A 42 0.19 9.76 7.38
CA GLN A 42 1.58 9.44 7.66
C GLN A 42 2.55 10.40 6.95
N PHE A 43 2.31 10.66 5.67
CA PHE A 43 3.16 11.58 4.90
C PHE A 43 3.03 13.06 5.30
N MET A 44 1.91 13.44 5.92
CA MET A 44 1.76 14.77 6.52
C MET A 44 2.51 14.89 7.85
N VAL A 45 2.42 13.84 8.68
CA VAL A 45 3.03 13.84 10.02
C VAL A 45 4.54 13.66 9.94
N ASP A 46 5.00 12.82 9.03
CA ASP A 46 6.41 12.57 8.78
C ASP A 46 6.78 12.85 7.31
N PRO A 47 7.24 14.07 7.02
CA PRO A 47 7.70 14.44 5.69
C PRO A 47 8.92 13.67 5.19
N GLN A 48 9.64 12.95 6.05
CA GLN A 48 10.77 12.10 5.69
C GLN A 48 10.39 10.64 5.41
N CYS A 49 9.16 10.25 5.69
CA CYS A 49 8.67 8.91 5.40
C CYS A 49 8.54 8.69 3.89
N ASP A 50 9.33 7.81 3.32
CA ASP A 50 9.33 7.48 1.88
C ASP A 50 8.48 6.26 1.54
N TRP A 51 8.29 5.36 2.49
CA TRP A 51 7.58 4.10 2.29
C TRP A 51 6.62 3.82 3.44
N VAL A 52 5.43 3.36 3.11
CA VAL A 52 4.43 2.88 4.05
C VAL A 52 4.08 1.42 3.76
N VAL A 53 3.68 0.69 4.78
CA VAL A 53 3.15 -0.67 4.62
C VAL A 53 1.64 -0.62 4.78
N ALA A 54 0.91 -1.01 3.74
CA ALA A 54 -0.52 -1.20 3.84
C ALA A 54 -0.78 -2.62 4.36
N ALA A 55 -1.16 -2.72 5.63
CA ALA A 55 -1.34 -3.99 6.31
C ALA A 55 -2.54 -3.95 7.26
N SER A 56 -3.02 -5.12 7.67
CA SER A 56 -4.00 -5.27 8.76
C SER A 56 -3.30 -5.64 10.06
N ASP A 57 -4.04 -5.60 11.16
CA ASP A 57 -3.56 -5.89 12.52
C ASP A 57 -3.16 -7.37 12.75
N ASP A 58 -3.42 -8.23 11.78
CA ASP A 58 -3.06 -9.64 11.77
C ASP A 58 -1.88 -9.96 10.83
N ILE A 59 -1.17 -8.94 10.37
CA ILE A 59 0.04 -9.08 9.53
C ILE A 59 1.29 -8.75 10.33
N TYR A 60 2.22 -9.69 10.33
CA TYR A 60 3.49 -9.59 11.04
C TYR A 60 4.64 -9.47 10.03
N PRO A 61 5.47 -8.42 10.12
CA PRO A 61 6.63 -8.25 9.24
C PRO A 61 7.67 -9.35 9.46
N ASP A 62 8.58 -9.49 8.50
CA ASP A 62 9.71 -10.41 8.62
C ASP A 62 10.60 -9.99 9.81
N PRO A 63 10.82 -10.88 10.78
CA PRO A 63 11.59 -10.56 11.98
C PRO A 63 13.11 -10.46 11.73
N ASN A 64 13.58 -10.88 10.55
CA ASN A 64 15.00 -10.99 10.24
C ASN A 64 15.54 -9.79 9.46
N VAL A 65 14.65 -8.89 9.01
CA VAL A 65 15.04 -7.73 8.18
C VAL A 65 14.45 -6.46 8.77
N ARG A 66 15.28 -5.44 8.90
CA ARG A 66 14.84 -4.14 9.42
C ARG A 66 14.04 -3.37 8.39
N ALA A 67 13.05 -2.62 8.84
CA ALA A 67 12.18 -1.82 7.97
C ALA A 67 12.98 -0.78 7.16
N GLU A 68 14.00 -0.17 7.77
CA GLU A 68 14.86 0.80 7.09
C GLU A 68 15.67 0.17 5.96
N GLU A 69 16.12 -1.07 6.13
CA GLU A 69 16.86 -1.81 5.09
C GLU A 69 15.95 -2.13 3.92
N ILE A 70 14.70 -2.55 4.19
CA ILE A 70 13.70 -2.78 3.15
C ILE A 70 13.40 -1.49 2.40
N ALA A 71 13.16 -0.39 3.11
CA ALA A 71 12.88 0.92 2.50
C ALA A 71 14.04 1.40 1.61
N GLN A 72 15.28 1.26 2.06
CA GLN A 72 16.47 1.59 1.25
C GLN A 72 16.57 0.73 0.00
N GLN A 73 16.33 -0.58 0.11
CA GLN A 73 16.33 -1.49 -1.04
C GLN A 73 15.23 -1.15 -2.03
N CYS A 74 14.03 -0.79 -1.54
CA CYS A 74 12.92 -0.32 -2.38
C CYS A 74 13.31 0.96 -3.13
N SER A 75 13.83 1.97 -2.44
CA SER A 75 14.29 3.22 -3.05
C SER A 75 15.37 2.98 -4.10
N GLY A 76 16.35 2.13 -3.81
CA GLY A 76 17.41 1.74 -4.75
C GLY A 76 16.86 1.02 -5.98
N ARG A 77 15.87 0.15 -5.80
CA ARG A 77 15.23 -0.59 -6.89
C ARG A 77 14.49 0.34 -7.85
N PHE A 78 13.69 1.27 -7.30
CA PHE A 78 12.82 2.12 -8.12
C PHE A 78 13.50 3.38 -8.64
N TYR A 79 14.62 3.79 -8.07
CA TYR A 79 15.42 4.92 -8.57
C TYR A 79 15.83 4.78 -10.04
N ASN A 80 16.13 3.56 -10.49
CA ASN A 80 16.66 3.28 -11.83
C ASN A 80 15.63 2.73 -12.82
N THR A 81 14.37 2.44 -12.39
CA THR A 81 13.42 1.68 -13.21
C THR A 81 12.36 2.53 -13.89
N VAL A 82 12.27 3.81 -13.58
CA VAL A 82 11.15 4.63 -14.06
C VAL A 82 11.56 5.48 -15.26
N GLU A 83 11.69 4.88 -16.43
CA GLU A 83 11.42 5.56 -17.68
C GLU A 83 9.90 5.60 -17.89
N LEU A 84 9.21 6.51 -17.17
CA LEU A 84 7.80 6.75 -17.43
C LEU A 84 7.65 7.45 -18.77
N THR A 85 6.96 6.81 -19.68
CA THR A 85 6.57 7.32 -20.99
C THR A 85 5.45 8.38 -20.94
N TYR A 86 5.09 8.84 -19.75
CA TYR A 86 4.01 9.80 -19.56
C TYR A 86 4.55 11.22 -19.47
N PRO A 87 4.07 12.15 -20.32
CA PRO A 87 4.46 13.55 -20.22
C PRO A 87 3.99 14.14 -18.87
N PRO A 88 4.81 14.97 -18.21
CA PRO A 88 4.46 15.56 -16.93
C PRO A 88 3.31 16.56 -17.10
N ALA A 89 2.14 16.25 -16.55
CA ALA A 89 1.17 17.28 -16.23
C ALA A 89 1.65 18.01 -14.97
N LYS A 90 1.44 19.31 -14.83
CA LYS A 90 1.87 20.08 -13.65
C LYS A 90 1.21 19.53 -12.38
N PRO A 91 1.97 19.28 -11.30
CA PRO A 91 1.41 18.71 -10.08
C PRO A 91 0.32 19.62 -9.50
N LYS A 92 -0.84 19.05 -9.18
CA LYS A 92 -1.91 19.76 -8.45
C LYS A 92 -1.50 20.21 -7.04
N TRP A 93 -0.37 19.73 -6.56
CA TRP A 93 0.20 19.96 -5.23
C TRP A 93 1.29 21.04 -5.22
N SER A 94 1.22 22.00 -6.14
CA SER A 94 2.20 23.09 -6.28
C SER A 94 2.33 24.02 -5.06
N HIS A 95 1.52 23.83 -4.03
CA HIS A 95 1.58 24.59 -2.78
C HIS A 95 2.41 23.90 -1.68
N ILE A 96 2.87 22.67 -1.91
CA ILE A 96 3.84 22.03 -1.04
C ILE A 96 5.21 22.24 -1.70
N PRO A 97 6.14 22.97 -1.08
CA PRO A 97 7.47 23.16 -1.65
C PRO A 97 8.20 21.81 -1.69
N PHE A 98 8.19 21.16 -2.84
CA PHE A 98 9.04 20.01 -3.15
C PHE A 98 10.38 20.50 -3.68
N ASP A 99 11.13 21.21 -2.89
CA ASP A 99 12.56 21.33 -3.05
C ASP A 99 13.26 20.15 -2.37
N VAL A 100 13.01 18.96 -2.85
CA VAL A 100 14.00 17.91 -2.72
C VAL A 100 14.97 18.15 -3.86
N ALA A 101 15.94 19.00 -3.62
CA ALA A 101 17.11 19.10 -4.46
C ALA A 101 17.70 17.70 -4.60
N ALA A 102 17.65 17.14 -5.80
CA ALA A 102 18.34 15.90 -6.11
C ALA A 102 19.83 16.13 -5.77
N PRO A 103 20.47 15.24 -5.02
CA PRO A 103 21.88 15.41 -4.67
C PRO A 103 22.70 15.51 -5.97
N GLY A 104 23.20 16.67 -6.30
CA GLY A 104 24.28 16.86 -7.25
C GLY A 104 23.94 17.14 -8.71
N GLY A 105 22.72 17.52 -9.06
CA GLY A 105 22.35 17.79 -10.46
C GLY A 105 22.30 19.24 -10.85
N SER A 106 23.42 19.89 -11.12
CA SER A 106 23.42 21.17 -11.81
C SER A 106 23.03 20.96 -13.28
N GLY A 107 21.90 21.53 -13.69
CA GLY A 107 21.70 21.97 -15.08
C GLY A 107 21.17 20.99 -16.10
N SER A 108 20.42 19.95 -15.74
CA SER A 108 19.69 19.19 -16.75
C SER A 108 18.19 19.57 -16.72
N ASN A 109 17.66 20.01 -17.88
CA ASN A 109 16.23 20.17 -18.12
C ASN A 109 15.48 18.81 -18.15
N ALA A 110 15.98 17.80 -17.47
CA ALA A 110 15.33 16.51 -17.36
C ALA A 110 14.10 16.65 -16.45
N PRO A 111 12.95 16.13 -16.85
CA PRO A 111 11.73 16.23 -16.06
C PRO A 111 11.93 15.60 -14.68
N SER A 112 11.43 16.26 -13.64
CA SER A 112 11.59 15.86 -12.23
C SER A 112 11.13 14.43 -11.90
N TRP A 113 10.29 13.84 -12.73
CA TRP A 113 9.79 12.46 -12.60
C TRP A 113 10.85 11.36 -12.85
N LYS A 114 11.96 11.64 -13.52
CA LYS A 114 13.07 10.67 -13.67
C LYS A 114 13.70 10.25 -12.34
N TYR A 115 13.36 10.93 -11.27
CA TYR A 115 13.96 10.75 -9.93
C TYR A 115 12.99 10.22 -8.88
N TRP A 116 11.85 9.66 -9.27
CA TRP A 116 10.89 9.14 -8.31
C TRP A 116 11.31 7.79 -7.73
N SER A 117 12.30 7.79 -6.86
CA SER A 117 12.77 6.58 -6.17
C SER A 117 11.69 5.91 -5.30
N THR A 118 10.58 6.62 -5.04
CA THR A 118 9.45 6.13 -4.27
C THR A 118 8.20 5.89 -5.12
N PHE A 119 8.32 5.83 -6.45
CA PHE A 119 7.22 5.44 -7.32
C PHE A 119 7.24 3.94 -7.57
N GLY A 120 6.75 3.16 -6.60
CA GLY A 120 6.76 1.71 -6.71
C GLY A 120 5.92 0.99 -5.67
N VAL A 121 5.72 -0.29 -5.93
CA VAL A 121 5.02 -1.23 -5.06
C VAL A 121 5.92 -2.45 -4.87
N MET A 122 6.27 -2.76 -3.62
CA MET A 122 6.98 -3.98 -3.29
C MET A 122 6.06 -4.88 -2.47
N GLN A 123 5.88 -6.12 -2.91
CA GLN A 123 5.06 -7.13 -2.26
C GLN A 123 5.94 -8.27 -1.73
N PRO A 124 6.05 -8.47 -0.40
CA PRO A 124 6.60 -9.67 0.17
C PRO A 124 5.70 -10.87 -0.16
N ILE A 125 6.27 -11.93 -0.74
CA ILE A 125 5.49 -13.10 -1.18
C ILE A 125 5.79 -14.38 -0.41
N GLY A 126 6.65 -14.31 0.62
CA GLY A 126 7.02 -15.49 1.41
C GLY A 126 5.81 -16.19 2.04
N ASP A 127 4.87 -15.44 2.63
CA ASP A 127 3.63 -15.99 3.18
C ASP A 127 2.63 -16.44 2.11
N LEU A 128 2.58 -15.74 0.98
CA LEU A 128 1.70 -16.08 -0.13
C LEU A 128 2.04 -17.43 -0.76
N LYS A 129 3.29 -17.89 -0.64
CA LYS A 129 3.69 -19.24 -1.06
C LYS A 129 2.96 -20.37 -0.31
N ALA A 130 2.47 -20.10 0.90
CA ALA A 130 1.63 -21.03 1.66
C ALA A 130 0.18 -21.10 1.16
N TRP A 131 -0.23 -20.17 0.29
CA TRP A 131 -1.53 -20.13 -0.34
C TRP A 131 -1.49 -20.82 -1.72
N PRO A 132 -2.64 -21.14 -2.34
CA PRO A 132 -2.65 -21.61 -3.72
C PRO A 132 -1.82 -20.67 -4.62
N ALA A 133 -0.97 -21.23 -5.46
CA ALA A 133 -0.02 -20.50 -6.33
C ALA A 133 -0.70 -19.38 -7.15
N SER A 134 -1.97 -19.53 -7.48
CA SER A 134 -2.78 -18.53 -8.18
C SER A 134 -2.91 -17.19 -7.45
N ARG A 135 -2.58 -17.11 -6.14
CA ARG A 135 -2.65 -15.84 -5.39
C ARG A 135 -1.38 -15.02 -5.47
N ILE A 136 -0.22 -15.64 -5.61
CA ILE A 136 1.07 -14.94 -5.74
C ILE A 136 1.04 -13.96 -6.91
N ASP A 137 0.37 -14.37 -8.00
CA ASP A 137 0.28 -13.61 -9.25
C ASP A 137 -1.00 -12.75 -9.35
N ARG A 138 -1.67 -12.51 -8.25
CA ARG A 138 -2.98 -11.84 -8.28
C ARG A 138 -3.18 -10.75 -7.25
N ILE A 139 -2.43 -10.73 -6.16
CA ILE A 139 -2.69 -9.82 -5.03
C ILE A 139 -1.44 -9.14 -4.50
N CYS A 140 -1.64 -7.92 -3.99
CA CYS A 140 -0.72 -7.21 -3.12
C CYS A 140 -1.33 -7.13 -1.72
N GLY A 141 -1.27 -8.23 -0.96
CA GLY A 141 -2.01 -8.35 0.31
C GLY A 141 -1.41 -7.58 1.49
N SER A 142 -0.11 -7.23 1.43
CA SER A 142 0.55 -6.40 2.44
C SER A 142 1.72 -5.65 1.81
N PRO A 143 1.44 -4.77 0.84
CA PRO A 143 2.48 -4.13 0.04
C PRO A 143 3.20 -3.02 0.81
N TRP A 144 4.47 -2.84 0.47
CA TRP A 144 5.21 -1.61 0.69
C TRP A 144 4.89 -0.66 -0.45
N LEU A 145 4.41 0.53 -0.11
CA LEU A 145 3.95 1.53 -1.06
C LEU A 145 4.82 2.78 -0.93
N GLY A 146 5.42 3.18 -2.01
CA GLY A 146 6.24 4.37 -2.03
C GLY A 146 5.39 5.65 -2.03
N ARG A 147 5.92 6.72 -1.42
CA ARG A 147 5.25 8.01 -1.28
C ARG A 147 4.69 8.53 -2.60
N GLU A 148 5.52 8.56 -3.66
CA GLU A 148 5.09 9.10 -4.94
C GLU A 148 4.02 8.21 -5.61
N PHE A 149 4.10 6.89 -5.43
CA PHE A 149 3.04 6.01 -5.87
C PHE A 149 1.71 6.35 -5.17
N CYS A 150 1.71 6.46 -3.84
CA CYS A 150 0.51 6.83 -3.08
C CYS A 150 -0.10 8.16 -3.52
N ARG A 151 0.73 9.16 -3.79
CA ARG A 151 0.27 10.52 -4.11
C ARG A 151 -0.21 10.72 -5.52
N ARG A 152 0.22 9.87 -6.46
CA ARG A 152 -0.02 10.08 -7.88
C ARG A 152 -1.06 9.17 -8.48
N MET A 153 -1.41 8.09 -7.81
CA MET A 153 -2.39 7.16 -8.32
C MET A 153 -3.81 7.69 -8.15
N TYR A 154 -4.69 7.28 -9.03
CA TYR A 154 -6.12 7.60 -9.01
C TYR A 154 -6.41 9.09 -8.81
N GLN A 155 -5.71 9.94 -9.58
CA GLN A 155 -5.82 11.41 -9.53
C GLN A 155 -5.45 12.00 -8.14
N GLY A 156 -4.53 11.35 -7.43
CA GLY A 156 -4.09 11.77 -6.11
C GLY A 156 -4.98 11.26 -4.96
N ASN A 157 -5.88 10.31 -5.23
CA ASN A 157 -6.73 9.72 -4.19
C ASN A 157 -6.10 8.51 -3.49
N GLY A 158 -4.84 8.22 -3.79
CA GLY A 158 -4.06 7.20 -3.11
C GLY A 158 -3.82 5.94 -3.94
N PRO A 159 -3.12 4.96 -3.38
CA PRO A 159 -2.69 3.77 -4.10
C PRO A 159 -3.82 2.78 -4.42
N PHE A 160 -4.95 2.86 -3.72
CA PHE A 160 -6.09 1.96 -3.90
C PHE A 160 -7.27 2.70 -4.51
N TRP A 161 -8.05 2.01 -5.35
CA TRP A 161 -9.30 2.57 -5.84
C TRP A 161 -10.32 2.67 -4.70
N PRO A 162 -10.85 3.87 -4.39
CA PRO A 162 -11.58 4.10 -3.14
C PRO A 162 -13.00 3.51 -3.08
N GLU A 163 -13.53 3.00 -4.20
CA GLU A 163 -14.89 2.46 -4.26
C GLU A 163 -14.98 0.98 -3.84
N TYR A 164 -13.85 0.30 -3.69
CA TYR A 164 -13.84 -1.04 -3.12
C TYR A 164 -14.08 -0.98 -1.61
N ARG A 165 -15.03 -1.77 -1.13
CA ARG A 165 -15.32 -1.77 0.30
C ARG A 165 -14.38 -2.67 1.12
N HIS A 166 -13.79 -3.68 0.54
CA HIS A 166 -12.84 -4.58 1.22
C HIS A 166 -12.17 -5.58 0.29
N MET A 167 -12.86 -6.04 -0.77
CA MET A 167 -12.35 -7.06 -1.67
C MET A 167 -11.89 -6.44 -2.98
N HIS A 168 -10.88 -7.02 -3.59
CA HIS A 168 -10.34 -6.69 -4.91
C HIS A 168 -9.48 -5.41 -5.01
N ASP A 169 -9.31 -4.65 -3.95
CA ASP A 169 -8.35 -3.53 -3.91
C ASP A 169 -6.90 -4.01 -4.07
N ASP A 170 -6.56 -5.13 -3.42
CA ASP A 170 -5.26 -5.80 -3.54
C ASP A 170 -5.02 -6.44 -4.92
N GLU A 171 -6.08 -6.95 -5.56
CA GLU A 171 -6.04 -7.48 -6.92
C GLU A 171 -5.87 -6.35 -7.95
N GLU A 172 -6.59 -5.23 -7.82
CA GLU A 172 -6.41 -4.08 -8.71
C GLU A 172 -5.03 -3.46 -8.56
N LEU A 173 -4.56 -3.28 -7.31
CA LEU A 173 -3.20 -2.78 -7.06
C LEU A 173 -2.14 -3.65 -7.74
N PHE A 174 -2.29 -4.98 -7.67
CA PHE A 174 -1.39 -5.91 -8.34
C PHE A 174 -1.38 -5.70 -9.87
N GLU A 175 -2.55 -5.72 -10.49
CA GLU A 175 -2.70 -5.58 -11.94
C GLU A 175 -2.17 -4.23 -12.44
N VAL A 176 -2.49 -3.15 -11.72
CA VAL A 176 -2.07 -1.79 -12.08
C VAL A 176 -0.58 -1.60 -11.90
N SER A 177 0.00 -2.02 -10.78
CA SER A 177 1.45 -1.88 -10.55
C SER A 177 2.26 -2.74 -11.52
N LYS A 178 1.76 -3.91 -11.90
CA LYS A 178 2.34 -4.76 -12.95
C LYS A 178 2.27 -4.07 -14.33
N LYS A 179 1.12 -3.51 -14.68
CA LYS A 179 0.91 -2.77 -15.93
C LYS A 179 1.84 -1.56 -16.06
N LEU A 180 2.09 -0.86 -14.95
CA LEU A 180 2.99 0.28 -14.88
C LEU A 180 4.48 -0.13 -14.83
N GLY A 181 4.79 -1.42 -14.68
CA GLY A 181 6.17 -1.91 -14.55
C GLY A 181 6.84 -1.56 -13.21
N VAL A 182 6.04 -1.24 -12.19
CA VAL A 182 6.50 -0.79 -10.86
C VAL A 182 6.19 -1.77 -9.73
N LEU A 183 5.85 -3.01 -10.06
CA LEU A 183 5.67 -4.08 -9.09
C LEU A 183 6.99 -4.84 -8.88
N TRP A 184 7.40 -4.96 -7.63
CA TRP A 184 8.51 -5.80 -7.21
C TRP A 184 8.05 -6.85 -6.19
N GLN A 185 7.99 -8.10 -6.61
CA GLN A 185 7.69 -9.22 -5.72
C GLN A 185 8.97 -9.73 -5.07
N ARG A 186 9.00 -9.83 -3.73
CA ARG A 186 10.14 -10.26 -2.93
C ARG A 186 9.88 -11.65 -2.33
N GLU A 187 10.54 -12.66 -2.89
CA GLU A 187 10.44 -14.06 -2.43
C GLU A 187 11.19 -14.32 -1.12
N ASP A 188 12.18 -13.50 -0.86
CA ASP A 188 13.05 -13.57 0.31
C ASP A 188 12.47 -12.87 1.55
N LEU A 189 11.37 -12.14 1.39
CA LEU A 189 10.67 -11.47 2.49
C LEU A 189 9.32 -12.14 2.78
N THR A 190 9.03 -12.25 4.07
CA THR A 190 7.76 -12.81 4.55
C THR A 190 7.00 -11.79 5.39
N HIS A 191 5.81 -11.42 4.95
CA HIS A 191 4.80 -10.85 5.83
C HIS A 191 3.85 -11.97 6.24
N ARG A 192 3.95 -12.46 7.48
CA ARG A 192 3.09 -13.54 7.98
C ARG A 192 1.69 -13.00 8.24
N HIS A 193 0.74 -13.45 7.46
CA HIS A 193 -0.66 -13.05 7.60
C HIS A 193 -1.44 -14.11 8.38
N GLU A 194 -1.80 -13.82 9.62
CA GLU A 194 -2.64 -14.69 10.46
C GLU A 194 -4.14 -14.54 10.13
N HIS A 195 -4.42 -14.62 8.85
CA HIS A 195 -5.74 -14.37 8.30
C HIS A 195 -6.81 -15.25 8.97
N TRP A 196 -7.93 -14.66 9.35
CA TRP A 196 -9.06 -15.35 9.98
C TRP A 196 -9.53 -16.59 9.18
N GLY A 197 -9.42 -16.58 7.86
CA GLY A 197 -9.71 -17.70 6.99
C GLY A 197 -8.85 -18.93 7.22
N ARG A 198 -7.69 -18.80 7.85
CA ARG A 198 -6.81 -19.88 8.28
C ARG A 198 -7.23 -20.48 9.63
N LYS A 199 -8.09 -19.78 10.39
CA LYS A 199 -8.58 -20.22 11.69
C LYS A 199 -9.67 -21.27 11.53
N SER A 200 -9.78 -22.18 12.50
CA SER A 200 -10.89 -23.14 12.55
C SER A 200 -12.24 -22.43 12.74
N LEU A 201 -13.34 -23.09 12.41
CA LEU A 201 -14.69 -22.52 12.57
C LEU A 201 -14.96 -22.06 13.99
N ALA A 202 -14.48 -22.79 15.01
CA ALA A 202 -14.60 -22.42 16.41
C ALA A 202 -13.86 -21.11 16.76
N GLN A 203 -12.75 -20.82 16.09
CA GLN A 203 -11.95 -19.61 16.29
C GLN A 203 -12.50 -18.39 15.52
N ARG A 204 -13.55 -18.58 14.71
CA ARG A 204 -14.18 -17.52 13.92
C ARG A 204 -15.40 -16.88 14.59
N SER A 205 -15.77 -17.33 15.80
CA SER A 205 -16.95 -16.85 16.53
C SER A 205 -16.92 -15.35 16.84
N ASP A 206 -15.72 -14.81 17.02
CA ASP A 206 -15.50 -13.44 17.52
C ASP A 206 -15.19 -12.42 16.43
N ILE A 207 -15.52 -12.73 15.17
CA ILE A 207 -15.31 -11.81 14.07
C ILE A 207 -16.24 -10.60 14.22
N PRO A 208 -15.72 -9.35 14.25
CA PRO A 208 -16.53 -8.15 14.33
C PRO A 208 -17.57 -8.05 13.20
N GLU A 209 -18.72 -7.45 13.51
CA GLU A 209 -19.83 -7.36 12.55
C GLU A 209 -19.43 -6.66 11.23
N PHE A 210 -18.72 -5.54 11.31
CA PHE A 210 -18.23 -4.84 10.13
C PHE A 210 -17.35 -5.73 9.23
N LEU A 211 -16.56 -6.62 9.83
CA LEU A 211 -15.71 -7.55 9.08
C LEU A 211 -16.52 -8.70 8.47
N ARG A 212 -17.58 -9.15 9.16
CA ARG A 212 -18.52 -10.12 8.59
C ARG A 212 -19.27 -9.54 7.39
N GLU A 213 -19.71 -8.29 7.50
CA GLU A 213 -20.36 -7.56 6.41
C GLU A 213 -19.39 -7.38 5.24
N ALA A 214 -18.17 -6.92 5.50
CA ALA A 214 -17.13 -6.72 4.51
C ALA A 214 -16.78 -8.02 3.75
N ASN A 215 -16.81 -9.17 4.44
CA ASN A 215 -16.57 -10.49 3.88
C ASN A 215 -17.86 -11.22 3.43
N SER A 216 -19.00 -10.54 3.38
CA SER A 216 -20.25 -11.15 2.95
C SER A 216 -20.22 -11.52 1.47
N GLN A 217 -21.01 -12.54 1.09
CA GLN A 217 -21.13 -12.94 -0.30
C GLN A 217 -21.72 -11.82 -1.18
N GLU A 218 -22.57 -10.99 -0.62
CA GLU A 218 -23.16 -9.84 -1.30
C GLU A 218 -22.08 -8.80 -1.63
N ASN A 219 -21.27 -8.43 -0.64
CA ASN A 219 -20.17 -7.50 -0.84
C ASN A 219 -19.14 -8.05 -1.82
N TRP A 220 -18.81 -9.34 -1.72
CA TRP A 220 -17.91 -10.02 -2.66
C TRP A 220 -18.43 -9.93 -4.10
N LYS A 221 -19.70 -10.24 -4.35
CA LYS A 221 -20.30 -10.15 -5.69
C LYS A 221 -20.29 -8.73 -6.23
N ARG A 222 -20.62 -7.75 -5.38
CA ARG A 222 -20.63 -6.35 -5.76
C ARG A 222 -19.23 -5.88 -6.17
N THR A 223 -18.23 -6.13 -5.36
CA THR A 223 -16.85 -5.72 -5.61
C THR A 223 -16.23 -6.48 -6.78
N GLN A 224 -16.58 -7.78 -6.96
CA GLN A 224 -16.18 -8.55 -8.15
C GLN A 224 -16.75 -7.96 -9.44
N THR A 225 -18.01 -7.51 -9.42
CA THR A 225 -18.63 -6.85 -10.57
C THR A 225 -17.89 -5.56 -10.90
N LEU A 226 -17.62 -4.73 -9.90
CA LEU A 226 -16.84 -3.50 -10.05
C LEU A 226 -15.45 -3.79 -10.60
N PHE A 227 -14.73 -4.75 -10.01
CA PHE A 227 -13.41 -5.14 -10.47
C PHE A 227 -13.40 -5.57 -11.95
N ASN A 228 -14.35 -6.41 -12.34
CA ASN A 228 -14.46 -6.88 -13.73
C ASN A 228 -14.74 -5.73 -14.70
N GLN A 229 -15.61 -4.79 -14.32
CA GLN A 229 -15.90 -3.59 -15.12
C GLN A 229 -14.65 -2.70 -15.26
N ARG A 230 -13.96 -2.44 -14.15
CA ARG A 230 -12.73 -1.64 -14.15
C ARG A 230 -11.61 -2.32 -14.94
N LYS A 231 -11.44 -3.63 -14.78
CA LYS A 231 -10.46 -4.42 -15.53
C LYS A 231 -10.74 -4.39 -17.03
N ALA A 232 -12.00 -4.57 -17.45
CA ALA A 232 -12.39 -4.48 -18.86
C ALA A 232 -12.16 -3.08 -19.45
N ALA A 233 -12.29 -2.02 -18.65
CA ALA A 233 -11.99 -0.65 -19.03
C ALA A 233 -10.50 -0.28 -18.89
N GLY A 234 -9.62 -1.21 -18.46
CA GLY A 234 -8.19 -0.99 -18.29
C GLY A 234 -7.82 -0.22 -17.01
N PHE A 235 -8.67 -0.25 -15.98
CA PHE A 235 -8.52 0.44 -14.70
C PHE A 235 -8.39 1.96 -14.86
N PRO A 236 -9.43 2.66 -15.35
CA PRO A 236 -9.37 4.10 -15.61
C PRO A 236 -9.00 4.87 -14.33
N GLY A 237 -8.18 5.90 -14.49
CA GLY A 237 -7.67 6.72 -13.39
C GLY A 237 -6.38 6.17 -12.76
N HIS A 238 -5.86 5.02 -13.24
CA HIS A 238 -4.58 4.48 -12.76
C HIS A 238 -3.36 5.24 -13.29
N GLU A 239 -3.55 6.07 -14.32
CA GLU A 239 -2.48 6.87 -14.87
C GLU A 239 -1.99 7.85 -13.79
N PRO A 240 -0.68 7.81 -13.47
CA PRO A 240 -0.16 8.68 -12.42
C PRO A 240 -0.25 10.14 -12.86
N ILE A 241 -0.73 10.98 -11.94
CA ILE A 241 -0.63 12.42 -12.14
C ILE A 241 0.81 12.88 -11.94
N ALA A 242 1.20 13.85 -12.72
CA ALA A 242 2.56 14.39 -12.66
C ALA A 242 2.80 15.23 -11.40
#